data_1c0d87ffa9766769e25f01f394c0bd2c
#
_entry.id   1c0d87ffa9766769e25f01f394c0bd2c
#
_cell.length_a   1.000
_cell.length_b   1.000
_cell.length_c   1.000
_cell.angle_alpha   90.00
_cell.angle_beta   90.00
_cell.angle_gamma   90.00
#
_symmetry.space_group_name_H-M   'P 1'
#
loop_
_entity.id
_entity.type
_entity.pdbx_description
1 polymer ?
#
loop_
_entity_poly.entity_id
_entity_poly.type
_entity_poly.pdbx_seq_one_letter_code
_entity_poly.pdbx_strand_id
1 'polypeptide(L)'
;MNVRRNITDRYRALLQVNQVALTKSSVEELFAGMCEALRKLLPYDRAGLSLYDAEHDSLKITALYGSHENSIFRLGYLLNRKTSQTGWVFDHQTHMIRRDLANEVLFPADKLTIDEGYRSLCSVPLVVGGNSIGVVTIVSARKNEYSSGHARLVQEIVDQIALAVNSISPRCLTHRNTKLVCPRCIGAAGGKTTVSKHRKDLSGWGKKGGRGHKKLDFT
;
A
#
# COMPACT_ATOMS: atom_id res chain seq x y z
N MET A 1 -29.83 13.75 9.66
CA MET A 1 -28.47 14.21 9.99
C MET A 1 -27.99 15.14 8.88
N ASN A 2 -27.55 16.36 9.21
CA ASN A 2 -27.51 17.52 8.32
C ASN A 2 -26.38 17.41 7.27
N VAL A 3 -26.70 17.29 5.98
CA VAL A 3 -25.75 17.16 4.84
C VAL A 3 -24.67 18.24 4.86
N ARG A 4 -25.02 19.48 5.23
CA ARG A 4 -24.06 20.59 5.36
C ARG A 4 -22.99 20.35 6.44
N ARG A 5 -23.34 19.74 7.56
CA ARG A 5 -22.41 19.44 8.65
C ARG A 5 -21.38 18.39 8.20
N ASN A 6 -21.83 17.37 7.47
CA ASN A 6 -20.98 16.32 6.94
C ASN A 6 -19.92 16.88 5.92
N ILE A 7 -20.34 17.81 5.05
CA ILE A 7 -19.42 18.45 4.09
C ILE A 7 -18.35 19.27 4.82
N THR A 8 -18.75 20.06 5.81
CA THR A 8 -17.81 20.89 6.58
C THR A 8 -16.80 20.05 7.35
N ASP A 9 -17.24 18.97 7.98
CA ASP A 9 -16.36 18.09 8.75
C ASP A 9 -15.37 17.35 7.86
N ARG A 10 -15.80 16.92 6.66
CA ARG A 10 -14.93 16.34 5.63
C ARG A 10 -13.86 17.34 5.16
N TYR A 11 -14.25 18.59 4.90
CA TYR A 11 -13.30 19.62 4.48
C TYR A 11 -12.27 19.93 5.56
N ARG A 12 -12.68 20.00 6.82
CA ARG A 12 -11.78 20.20 7.97
C ARG A 12 -10.80 19.04 8.12
N ALA A 13 -11.24 17.80 7.94
CA ALA A 13 -10.38 16.64 7.99
C ALA A 13 -9.32 16.66 6.88
N LEU A 14 -9.69 17.00 5.64
CA LEU A 14 -8.75 17.14 4.52
C LEU A 14 -7.71 18.24 4.78
N LEU A 15 -8.14 19.40 5.30
CA LEU A 15 -7.20 20.48 5.66
C LEU A 15 -6.24 20.04 6.77
N GLN A 16 -6.73 19.33 7.79
CA GLN A 16 -5.89 18.78 8.86
C GLN A 16 -4.85 17.80 8.30
N VAL A 17 -5.25 16.90 7.42
CA VAL A 17 -4.33 15.93 6.79
C VAL A 17 -3.28 16.63 5.93
N ASN A 18 -3.65 17.67 5.20
CA ASN A 18 -2.68 18.46 4.44
C ASN A 18 -1.65 19.15 5.35
N GLN A 19 -2.06 19.71 6.48
CA GLN A 19 -1.13 20.28 7.46
C GLN A 19 -0.19 19.23 8.02
N VAL A 20 -0.72 18.04 8.36
CA VAL A 20 0.09 16.90 8.81
C VAL A 20 1.11 16.51 7.73
N ALA A 21 0.71 16.42 6.48
CA ALA A 21 1.58 16.07 5.35
C ALA A 21 2.75 17.07 5.14
N LEU A 22 2.54 18.34 5.51
CA LEU A 22 3.55 19.39 5.39
C LEU A 22 4.48 19.48 6.59
N THR A 23 4.07 19.03 7.78
CA THR A 23 4.77 19.30 9.04
C THR A 23 5.43 18.06 9.64
N LYS A 24 4.99 16.86 9.27
CA LYS A 24 5.50 15.61 9.85
C LYS A 24 6.65 15.04 9.05
N SER A 25 7.64 14.51 9.76
CA SER A 25 8.90 14.02 9.19
C SER A 25 9.05 12.49 9.23
N SER A 26 8.16 11.79 9.92
CA SER A 26 8.12 10.33 9.94
C SER A 26 6.80 9.77 9.35
N VAL A 27 6.87 8.56 8.80
CA VAL A 27 5.71 7.86 8.25
C VAL A 27 4.69 7.58 9.35
N GLU A 28 5.15 7.23 10.53
CA GLU A 28 4.33 6.91 11.69
C GLU A 28 3.52 8.12 12.16
N GLU A 29 4.16 9.29 12.32
CA GLU A 29 3.49 10.53 12.70
C GLU A 29 2.50 11.01 11.65
N LEU A 30 2.87 10.90 10.38
CA LEU A 30 2.01 11.23 9.26
C LEU A 30 0.76 10.36 9.24
N PHE A 31 0.94 9.06 9.43
CA PHE A 31 -0.15 8.09 9.48
C PHE A 31 -1.05 8.30 10.70
N ALA A 32 -0.47 8.56 11.88
CA ALA A 32 -1.24 8.85 13.08
C ALA A 32 -2.12 10.10 12.91
N GLY A 33 -1.59 11.19 12.37
CA GLY A 33 -2.35 12.41 12.11
C GLY A 33 -3.47 12.21 11.08
N MET A 34 -3.23 11.41 10.05
CA MET A 34 -4.27 10.99 9.10
C MET A 34 -5.38 10.20 9.82
N CYS A 35 -5.01 9.25 10.67
CA CYS A 35 -5.95 8.44 11.43
C CYS A 35 -6.80 9.26 12.39
N GLU A 36 -6.23 10.25 13.06
CA GLU A 36 -6.98 11.19 13.93
C GLU A 36 -8.02 12.00 13.15
N ALA A 37 -7.67 12.46 11.95
CA ALA A 37 -8.61 13.16 11.08
C ALA A 37 -9.72 12.22 10.60
N LEU A 38 -9.37 11.01 10.17
CA LEU A 38 -10.31 10.00 9.68
C LEU A 38 -11.30 9.56 10.76
N ARG A 39 -10.86 9.42 12.04
CA ARG A 39 -11.71 9.01 13.17
C ARG A 39 -12.85 9.96 13.44
N LYS A 40 -12.73 11.23 13.04
CA LYS A 40 -13.82 12.23 13.16
C LYS A 40 -14.94 12.02 12.13
N LEU A 41 -14.66 11.27 11.07
CA LEU A 41 -15.55 11.08 9.93
C LEU A 41 -16.22 9.71 9.90
N LEU A 42 -15.49 8.67 10.31
CA LEU A 42 -16.01 7.31 10.33
C LEU A 42 -15.38 6.48 11.48
N PRO A 43 -16.15 5.53 12.04
CA PRO A 43 -15.65 4.66 13.09
C PRO A 43 -14.74 3.57 12.51
N TYR A 44 -13.72 3.20 13.28
CA TYR A 44 -12.89 2.01 13.08
C TYR A 44 -12.16 1.69 14.40
N ASP A 45 -11.80 0.43 14.60
CA ASP A 45 -11.12 0.00 15.81
C ASP A 45 -9.60 0.08 15.64
N ARG A 46 -9.09 -0.25 14.44
CA ARG A 46 -7.67 -0.20 14.13
C ARG A 46 -7.45 0.22 12.68
N ALA A 47 -6.31 0.86 12.44
CA ALA A 47 -5.82 1.19 11.10
C ALA A 47 -4.37 0.75 10.93
N GLY A 48 -4.01 0.31 9.72
CA GLY A 48 -2.65 -0.08 9.36
C GLY A 48 -2.24 0.49 8.02
N LEU A 49 -1.00 0.97 7.93
CA LEU A 49 -0.31 1.30 6.69
C LEU A 49 0.70 0.22 6.38
N SER A 50 0.56 -0.42 5.24
CA SER A 50 1.51 -1.41 4.72
C SER A 50 2.18 -0.86 3.48
N LEU A 51 3.51 -0.80 3.47
CA LEU A 51 4.29 -0.37 2.31
C LEU A 51 4.91 -1.59 1.62
N TYR A 52 5.11 -1.46 0.30
CA TYR A 52 5.70 -2.53 -0.48
C TYR A 52 7.18 -2.73 -0.15
N ASP A 53 7.53 -3.94 0.19
CA ASP A 53 8.88 -4.42 0.42
C ASP A 53 9.35 -5.25 -0.79
N ALA A 54 10.22 -4.65 -1.60
CA ALA A 54 10.70 -5.27 -2.83
C ALA A 54 11.66 -6.45 -2.57
N GLU A 55 12.29 -6.51 -1.41
CA GLU A 55 13.21 -7.58 -1.05
C GLU A 55 12.45 -8.89 -0.83
N HIS A 56 11.27 -8.80 -0.20
CA HIS A 56 10.45 -9.96 0.14
C HIS A 56 9.23 -10.15 -0.78
N ASP A 57 9.03 -9.28 -1.80
CA ASP A 57 7.82 -9.19 -2.63
C ASP A 57 6.53 -9.27 -1.78
N SER A 58 6.46 -8.44 -0.75
CA SER A 58 5.42 -8.47 0.28
C SER A 58 5.03 -7.06 0.70
N LEU A 59 3.92 -6.92 1.43
CA LEU A 59 3.50 -5.68 2.04
C LEU A 59 3.92 -5.69 3.52
N LYS A 60 4.84 -4.79 3.90
CA LYS A 60 5.34 -4.66 5.26
C LYS A 60 4.52 -3.66 6.05
N ILE A 61 3.97 -4.05 7.19
CA ILE A 61 3.27 -3.13 8.08
C ILE A 61 4.29 -2.12 8.64
N THR A 62 4.14 -0.86 8.24
CA THR A 62 5.06 0.23 8.56
C THR A 62 4.51 1.14 9.66
N ALA A 63 3.19 1.34 9.70
CA ALA A 63 2.57 2.12 10.76
C ALA A 63 1.23 1.49 11.18
N LEU A 64 0.88 1.66 12.46
CA LEU A 64 -0.35 1.18 13.06
C LEU A 64 -0.96 2.27 13.94
N TYR A 65 -2.29 2.33 13.96
CA TYR A 65 -3.07 3.22 14.81
C TYR A 65 -4.23 2.45 15.47
N GLY A 66 -4.39 2.61 16.79
CA GLY A 66 -5.27 1.79 17.60
C GLY A 66 -4.51 0.62 18.22
N SER A 67 -4.71 0.39 19.54
CA SER A 67 -3.98 -0.62 20.31
C SER A 67 -4.66 -1.99 20.21
N HIS A 68 -3.83 -3.01 20.07
CA HIS A 68 -4.22 -4.39 20.27
C HIS A 68 -2.98 -5.13 20.81
N GLU A 69 -2.93 -5.33 22.13
CA GLU A 69 -1.70 -5.74 22.84
C GLU A 69 -1.12 -7.06 22.35
N ASN A 70 -1.88 -8.01 21.92
CA ASN A 70 -1.40 -9.32 21.47
C ASN A 70 -1.64 -9.57 19.98
N SER A 71 -1.66 -8.50 19.16
CA SER A 71 -1.90 -8.66 17.74
C SER A 71 -0.75 -9.35 17.00
N ILE A 72 -1.09 -10.28 16.13
CA ILE A 72 -0.18 -10.88 15.15
C ILE A 72 0.28 -9.81 14.15
N PHE A 73 -0.63 -8.91 13.77
CA PHE A 73 -0.34 -7.79 12.86
C PHE A 73 0.37 -6.66 13.62
N ARG A 74 1.69 -6.76 13.72
CA ARG A 74 2.58 -5.81 14.37
C ARG A 74 3.46 -5.09 13.36
N LEU A 75 4.14 -4.03 13.80
CA LEU A 75 5.13 -3.35 12.97
C LEU A 75 6.18 -4.34 12.45
N GLY A 76 6.50 -4.24 11.16
CA GLY A 76 7.43 -5.12 10.49
C GLY A 76 6.83 -6.43 9.99
N TYR A 77 5.57 -6.77 10.31
CA TYR A 77 4.93 -7.98 9.80
C TYR A 77 4.79 -7.92 8.28
N LEU A 78 5.14 -9.01 7.60
CA LEU A 78 5.09 -9.14 6.14
C LEU A 78 3.79 -9.84 5.73
N LEU A 79 2.94 -9.11 5.04
CA LEU A 79 1.73 -9.62 4.42
C LEU A 79 2.08 -10.12 3.01
N ASN A 80 1.86 -11.39 2.77
CA ASN A 80 2.14 -11.97 1.46
C ASN A 80 1.29 -11.31 0.38
N ARG A 81 1.94 -10.82 -0.67
CA ARG A 81 1.31 -10.08 -1.76
C ARG A 81 0.26 -10.90 -2.52
N LYS A 82 0.50 -12.21 -2.70
CA LYS A 82 -0.38 -13.07 -3.51
C LYS A 82 -1.53 -13.68 -2.73
N THR A 83 -1.41 -13.78 -1.40
CA THR A 83 -2.37 -14.52 -0.58
C THR A 83 -3.06 -13.67 0.48
N SER A 84 -2.93 -12.34 0.39
CA SER A 84 -3.61 -11.40 1.27
C SER A 84 -4.46 -10.40 0.51
N GLN A 85 -5.52 -9.91 1.16
CA GLN A 85 -6.33 -8.81 0.65
C GLN A 85 -5.49 -7.55 0.38
N THR A 86 -4.54 -7.23 1.26
CA THR A 86 -3.65 -6.09 1.11
C THR A 86 -2.84 -6.20 -0.18
N GLY A 87 -2.33 -7.39 -0.51
CA GLY A 87 -1.64 -7.64 -1.76
C GLY A 87 -2.54 -7.50 -2.98
N TRP A 88 -3.77 -7.99 -2.90
CA TRP A 88 -4.74 -7.84 -3.97
C TRP A 88 -5.04 -6.35 -4.27
N VAL A 89 -5.32 -5.56 -3.22
CA VAL A 89 -5.57 -4.12 -3.34
C VAL A 89 -4.35 -3.38 -3.93
N PHE A 90 -3.15 -3.76 -3.51
CA PHE A 90 -1.91 -3.24 -4.04
C PHE A 90 -1.76 -3.48 -5.55
N ASP A 91 -2.03 -4.71 -6.01
CA ASP A 91 -1.84 -5.12 -7.41
C ASP A 91 -2.91 -4.54 -8.34
N HIS A 92 -4.17 -4.48 -7.89
CA HIS A 92 -5.29 -4.02 -8.71
C HIS A 92 -5.55 -2.52 -8.61
N GLN A 93 -4.88 -1.81 -7.69
CA GLN A 93 -5.08 -0.37 -7.44
C GLN A 93 -6.55 0.01 -7.22
N THR A 94 -7.30 -0.90 -6.61
CA THR A 94 -8.74 -0.76 -6.38
C THR A 94 -9.04 -1.05 -4.92
N HIS A 95 -9.89 -0.24 -4.29
CA HIS A 95 -10.30 -0.49 -2.91
C HIS A 95 -11.07 -1.80 -2.77
N MET A 96 -10.98 -2.42 -1.62
CA MET A 96 -11.76 -3.60 -1.26
C MET A 96 -12.45 -3.40 0.08
N ILE A 97 -13.74 -3.73 0.11
CA ILE A 97 -14.57 -3.71 1.31
C ILE A 97 -15.01 -5.14 1.61
N ARG A 98 -14.84 -5.55 2.85
CA ARG A 98 -15.35 -6.81 3.37
C ARG A 98 -16.35 -6.48 4.50
N ARG A 99 -17.57 -6.91 4.34
CA ARG A 99 -18.66 -6.57 5.25
C ARG A 99 -18.82 -7.55 6.40
N ASP A 100 -18.54 -8.81 6.14
CA ASP A 100 -18.55 -9.87 7.16
C ASP A 100 -17.47 -10.90 6.85
N LEU A 101 -16.28 -10.67 7.39
CA LEU A 101 -15.09 -11.49 7.16
C LEU A 101 -15.33 -12.98 7.44
N ALA A 102 -16.14 -13.30 8.45
CA ALA A 102 -16.41 -14.69 8.81
C ALA A 102 -17.24 -15.43 7.74
N ASN A 103 -18.09 -14.70 7.00
CA ASN A 103 -18.90 -15.25 5.92
C ASN A 103 -18.30 -15.04 4.52
N GLU A 104 -17.28 -14.21 4.43
CA GLU A 104 -16.64 -13.82 3.17
C GLU A 104 -15.15 -14.24 3.13
N VAL A 105 -14.79 -15.41 3.62
CA VAL A 105 -13.36 -15.85 3.62
C VAL A 105 -12.88 -15.98 2.18
N LEU A 106 -11.98 -15.09 1.75
CA LEU A 106 -11.40 -15.05 0.40
C LEU A 106 -9.89 -15.29 0.39
N PHE A 107 -9.21 -14.93 1.48
CA PHE A 107 -7.76 -15.00 1.59
C PHE A 107 -7.34 -15.83 2.81
N PRO A 108 -6.24 -16.58 2.75
CA PRO A 108 -5.70 -17.30 3.89
C PRO A 108 -5.46 -16.43 5.14
N ALA A 109 -5.08 -15.17 4.93
CA ALA A 109 -4.84 -14.21 6.01
C ALA A 109 -6.13 -13.74 6.72
N ASP A 110 -7.31 -13.97 6.15
CA ASP A 110 -8.59 -13.54 6.74
C ASP A 110 -8.82 -14.21 8.10
N LYS A 111 -8.42 -15.47 8.25
CA LYS A 111 -8.55 -16.21 9.51
C LYS A 111 -7.86 -15.48 10.66
N LEU A 112 -6.66 -14.97 10.44
CA LEU A 112 -5.91 -14.22 11.46
C LEU A 112 -6.66 -12.93 11.87
N THR A 113 -7.26 -12.24 10.89
CA THR A 113 -8.04 -11.02 11.14
C THR A 113 -9.32 -11.33 11.93
N ILE A 114 -9.97 -12.45 11.63
CA ILE A 114 -11.17 -12.93 12.34
C ILE A 114 -10.81 -13.36 13.77
N ASP A 115 -9.70 -14.05 13.96
CA ASP A 115 -9.23 -14.52 15.27
C ASP A 115 -8.88 -13.34 16.20
N GLU A 116 -8.44 -12.20 15.64
CA GLU A 116 -8.25 -10.94 16.36
C GLU A 116 -9.57 -10.21 16.70
N GLY A 117 -10.72 -10.76 16.31
CA GLY A 117 -12.04 -10.24 16.66
C GLY A 117 -12.64 -9.27 15.64
N TYR A 118 -11.94 -8.96 14.53
CA TYR A 118 -12.47 -8.08 13.51
C TYR A 118 -13.48 -8.80 12.61
N ARG A 119 -14.49 -8.04 12.15
CA ARG A 119 -15.60 -8.57 11.36
C ARG A 119 -15.79 -7.87 10.03
N SER A 120 -15.36 -6.64 9.91
CA SER A 120 -15.38 -5.91 8.64
C SER A 120 -14.09 -5.12 8.43
N LEU A 121 -13.77 -4.84 7.18
CA LEU A 121 -12.61 -4.05 6.83
C LEU A 121 -12.80 -3.28 5.51
N CYS A 122 -12.03 -2.22 5.37
CA CYS A 122 -11.88 -1.46 4.14
C CYS A 122 -10.39 -1.23 3.89
N SER A 123 -9.91 -1.64 2.73
CA SER A 123 -8.54 -1.41 2.27
C SER A 123 -8.54 -0.53 1.03
N VAL A 124 -7.65 0.46 0.99
CA VAL A 124 -7.48 1.36 -0.15
C VAL A 124 -6.01 1.43 -0.55
N PRO A 125 -5.70 1.52 -1.86
CA PRO A 125 -4.34 1.61 -2.33
C PRO A 125 -3.73 2.99 -2.05
N LEU A 126 -2.44 3.02 -1.78
CA LEU A 126 -1.61 4.21 -1.74
C LEU A 126 -0.86 4.32 -3.05
N VAL A 127 -1.25 5.27 -3.91
CA VAL A 127 -0.76 5.37 -5.30
C VAL A 127 0.00 6.68 -5.51
N VAL A 128 1.17 6.61 -6.15
CA VAL A 128 1.96 7.78 -6.54
C VAL A 128 2.47 7.59 -7.97
N GLY A 129 2.15 8.56 -8.84
CA GLY A 129 2.59 8.51 -10.24
C GLY A 129 2.10 7.26 -11.00
N GLY A 130 0.88 6.79 -10.70
CA GLY A 130 0.30 5.59 -11.31
C GLY A 130 0.81 4.26 -10.75
N ASN A 131 1.68 4.27 -9.74
CA ASN A 131 2.22 3.07 -9.13
C ASN A 131 1.74 2.92 -7.68
N SER A 132 1.27 1.75 -7.30
CA SER A 132 1.02 1.44 -5.89
C SER A 132 2.35 1.42 -5.12
N ILE A 133 2.38 2.11 -3.99
CA ILE A 133 3.52 2.09 -3.06
C ILE A 133 3.15 1.40 -1.75
N GLY A 134 1.86 1.21 -1.49
CA GLY A 134 1.34 0.56 -0.29
C GLY A 134 -0.18 0.50 -0.26
N VAL A 135 -0.70 0.16 0.90
CA VAL A 135 -2.13 0.03 1.17
C VAL A 135 -2.44 0.53 2.58
N VAL A 136 -3.52 1.26 2.73
CA VAL A 136 -4.10 1.59 4.03
C VAL A 136 -5.31 0.69 4.26
N THR A 137 -5.35 0.05 5.42
CA THR A 137 -6.46 -0.82 5.84
C THR A 137 -7.02 -0.33 7.16
N ILE A 138 -8.34 -0.19 7.24
CA ILE A 138 -9.08 0.03 8.49
C ILE A 138 -9.95 -1.18 8.77
N VAL A 139 -10.06 -1.54 10.05
CA VAL A 139 -10.83 -2.71 10.50
C VAL A 139 -11.81 -2.36 11.61
N SER A 140 -12.91 -3.09 11.70
CA SER A 140 -13.88 -2.98 12.78
C SER A 140 -14.31 -4.35 13.28
N ALA A 141 -14.57 -4.43 14.60
CA ALA A 141 -15.22 -5.58 15.23
C ALA A 141 -16.71 -5.70 14.86
N ARG A 142 -17.28 -4.66 14.26
CA ARG A 142 -18.67 -4.64 13.80
C ARG A 142 -18.76 -5.16 12.36
N LYS A 143 -19.80 -5.91 12.08
CA LYS A 143 -20.18 -6.28 10.71
C LYS A 143 -20.79 -5.08 9.98
N ASN A 144 -20.67 -5.06 8.65
CA ASN A 144 -21.28 -4.07 7.77
C ASN A 144 -20.91 -2.60 8.08
N GLU A 145 -19.75 -2.37 8.72
CA GLU A 145 -19.33 -1.01 9.10
C GLU A 145 -19.01 -0.15 7.87
N TYR A 146 -18.48 -0.75 6.80
CA TYR A 146 -17.98 0.01 5.66
C TYR A 146 -18.85 -0.11 4.42
N SER A 147 -19.01 1.02 3.72
CA SER A 147 -19.71 1.16 2.44
C SER A 147 -18.78 1.72 1.37
N SER A 148 -19.22 1.69 0.10
CA SER A 148 -18.47 2.31 -1.01
C SER A 148 -18.26 3.83 -0.81
N GLY A 149 -19.19 4.51 -0.11
CA GLY A 149 -19.00 5.91 0.29
C GLY A 149 -17.86 6.08 1.28
N HIS A 150 -17.74 5.15 2.25
CA HIS A 150 -16.63 5.15 3.21
C HIS A 150 -15.29 4.85 2.52
N ALA A 151 -15.24 3.91 1.58
CA ALA A 151 -14.02 3.61 0.84
C ALA A 151 -13.53 4.82 0.01
N ARG A 152 -14.44 5.53 -0.65
CA ARG A 152 -14.10 6.78 -1.37
C ARG A 152 -13.56 7.85 -0.44
N LEU A 153 -14.16 8.03 0.73
CA LEU A 153 -13.68 8.98 1.73
C LEU A 153 -12.29 8.62 2.25
N VAL A 154 -12.06 7.35 2.56
CA VAL A 154 -10.72 6.87 2.99
C VAL A 154 -9.70 7.08 1.86
N GLN A 155 -10.05 6.78 0.61
CA GLN A 155 -9.17 6.99 -0.54
C GLN A 155 -8.77 8.46 -0.69
N GLU A 156 -9.72 9.39 -0.64
CA GLU A 156 -9.43 10.83 -0.72
C GLU A 156 -8.46 11.31 0.35
N ILE A 157 -8.61 10.80 1.58
CA ILE A 157 -7.73 11.15 2.69
C ILE A 157 -6.33 10.53 2.48
N VAL A 158 -6.28 9.28 2.04
CA VAL A 158 -5.02 8.57 1.76
C VAL A 158 -4.25 9.23 0.62
N ASP A 159 -4.93 9.70 -0.42
CA ASP A 159 -4.31 10.41 -1.55
C ASP A 159 -3.57 11.68 -1.10
N GLN A 160 -4.05 12.37 -0.05
CA GLN A 160 -3.37 13.56 0.49
C GLN A 160 -2.00 13.24 1.12
N ILE A 161 -1.83 12.06 1.69
CA ILE A 161 -0.56 11.67 2.33
C ILE A 161 0.38 10.90 1.40
N ALA A 162 -0.10 10.42 0.26
CA ALA A 162 0.64 9.52 -0.61
C ALA A 162 2.02 10.06 -1.02
N LEU A 163 2.08 11.32 -1.45
CA LEU A 163 3.34 11.97 -1.84
C LEU A 163 4.29 12.15 -0.65
N ALA A 164 3.75 12.52 0.52
CA ALA A 164 4.55 12.69 1.73
C ALA A 164 5.12 11.35 2.21
N VAL A 165 4.29 10.30 2.28
CA VAL A 165 4.74 8.93 2.59
C VAL A 165 5.85 8.50 1.62
N ASN A 166 5.67 8.68 0.32
CA ASN A 166 6.67 8.33 -0.67
C ASN A 166 7.97 9.15 -0.54
N SER A 167 7.89 10.37 -0.02
CA SER A 167 9.06 11.24 0.18
C SER A 167 9.86 10.90 1.42
N ILE A 168 9.17 10.53 2.51
CA ILE A 168 9.75 10.17 3.81
C ILE A 168 10.24 8.72 3.82
N SER A 169 9.59 7.84 3.06
CA SER A 169 9.90 6.40 3.03
C SER A 169 11.38 6.13 2.71
N PRO A 170 11.97 5.11 3.35
CA PRO A 170 13.40 4.82 3.18
C PRO A 170 13.75 4.63 1.70
N ARG A 171 14.88 5.22 1.30
CA ARG A 171 15.40 5.11 -0.04
C ARG A 171 16.00 3.71 -0.24
N CYS A 172 15.96 3.21 -1.47
CA CYS A 172 16.62 1.96 -1.81
C CYS A 172 18.10 2.01 -1.39
N LEU A 173 18.51 1.08 -0.53
CA LEU A 173 19.88 1.00 0.00
C LEU A 173 20.94 0.84 -1.10
N THR A 174 20.58 0.16 -2.20
CA THR A 174 21.46 -0.06 -3.36
C THR A 174 21.53 1.17 -4.28
N HIS A 175 20.44 1.94 -4.36
CA HIS A 175 20.35 3.10 -5.23
C HIS A 175 19.84 4.31 -4.43
N ARG A 176 20.72 4.91 -3.64
CA ARG A 176 20.45 5.95 -2.62
C ARG A 176 19.54 7.12 -3.05
N ASN A 177 19.40 7.37 -4.35
CA ASN A 177 18.56 8.43 -4.90
C ASN A 177 17.21 7.94 -5.44
N THR A 178 16.89 6.66 -5.32
CA THR A 178 15.64 6.06 -5.82
C THR A 178 14.75 5.66 -4.64
N LYS A 179 13.46 6.01 -4.71
CA LYS A 179 12.45 5.72 -3.70
C LYS A 179 12.11 4.22 -3.65
N LEU A 180 11.33 3.80 -2.68
CA LEU A 180 10.95 2.42 -2.33
C LEU A 180 10.59 1.51 -3.52
N VAL A 181 9.98 2.04 -4.56
CA VAL A 181 9.79 1.35 -5.84
C VAL A 181 10.91 1.78 -6.77
N CYS A 182 12.10 1.21 -6.58
CA CYS A 182 13.24 1.45 -7.47
C CYS A 182 13.05 0.64 -8.76
N PRO A 183 12.81 1.30 -9.92
CA PRO A 183 12.66 0.58 -11.21
C PRO A 183 13.86 -0.27 -11.56
N ARG A 184 15.06 0.12 -11.10
CA ARG A 184 16.32 -0.64 -11.30
C ARG A 184 16.35 -1.92 -10.47
N CYS A 185 15.89 -1.87 -9.20
CA CYS A 185 15.80 -3.06 -8.36
C CYS A 185 14.72 -4.02 -8.86
N ILE A 186 13.57 -3.52 -9.32
CA ILE A 186 12.50 -4.33 -9.92
C ILE A 186 12.99 -4.95 -11.23
N GLY A 187 13.66 -4.19 -12.09
CA GLY A 187 14.24 -4.68 -13.32
C GLY A 187 15.33 -5.73 -13.09
N ALA A 188 16.17 -5.53 -12.08
CA ALA A 188 17.18 -6.52 -11.68
C ALA A 188 16.57 -7.80 -11.11
N ALA A 189 15.51 -7.71 -10.32
CA ALA A 189 14.77 -8.87 -9.81
C ALA A 189 14.08 -9.62 -10.96
N GLY A 190 13.42 -8.90 -11.89
CA GLY A 190 12.84 -9.47 -13.11
C GLY A 190 13.91 -10.12 -14.01
N GLY A 191 15.06 -9.48 -14.19
CA GLY A 191 16.20 -10.01 -14.93
C GLY A 191 16.75 -11.30 -14.32
N LYS A 192 16.91 -11.37 -13.01
CA LYS A 192 17.34 -12.60 -12.30
C LYS A 192 16.35 -13.75 -12.51
N THR A 193 15.05 -13.46 -12.45
CA THR A 193 13.99 -14.46 -12.67
C THR A 193 14.01 -14.95 -14.12
N THR A 194 14.22 -14.06 -15.11
CA THR A 194 14.33 -14.43 -16.51
C THR A 194 15.58 -15.26 -16.77
N VAL A 195 16.72 -14.89 -16.18
CA VAL A 195 17.97 -15.66 -16.28
C VAL A 195 17.81 -17.05 -15.65
N SER A 196 17.15 -17.18 -14.49
CA SER A 196 16.94 -18.47 -13.85
C SER A 196 16.01 -19.39 -14.65
N LYS A 197 14.94 -18.83 -15.26
CA LYS A 197 13.98 -19.60 -16.07
C LYS A 197 14.49 -19.99 -17.44
N HIS A 198 15.33 -19.16 -18.05
CA HIS A 198 15.77 -19.31 -19.46
C HIS A 198 17.28 -19.43 -19.62
N ARG A 199 17.98 -19.92 -18.60
CA ARG A 199 19.46 -19.99 -18.60
C ARG A 199 20.05 -20.72 -19.81
N LYS A 200 19.37 -21.73 -20.37
CA LYS A 200 19.78 -22.46 -21.56
C LYS A 200 19.53 -21.67 -22.84
N ASP A 201 18.46 -20.86 -22.89
CA ASP A 201 18.05 -20.11 -24.08
C ASP A 201 18.87 -18.82 -24.25
N LEU A 202 19.26 -18.17 -23.15
CA LEU A 202 20.04 -16.93 -23.16
C LEU A 202 21.45 -17.13 -23.72
N SER A 203 22.06 -18.31 -23.55
CA SER A 203 23.36 -18.64 -24.16
C SER A 203 23.29 -18.75 -25.69
N GLY A 204 22.11 -19.09 -26.24
CA GLY A 204 21.83 -19.14 -27.68
C GLY A 204 21.52 -17.77 -28.29
N TRP A 205 20.88 -16.89 -27.53
CA TRP A 205 20.48 -15.55 -27.99
C TRP A 205 21.69 -14.61 -28.16
N GLY A 206 22.70 -14.70 -27.28
CA GLY A 206 23.93 -13.91 -27.38
C GLY A 206 24.73 -14.15 -28.65
N LYS A 207 24.62 -15.34 -29.25
CA LYS A 207 25.30 -15.69 -30.49
C LYS A 207 24.58 -15.21 -31.77
N LYS A 208 23.27 -14.85 -31.68
CA LYS A 208 22.46 -14.38 -32.82
C LYS A 208 22.23 -12.86 -32.85
N GLY A 209 22.62 -12.12 -31.81
CA GLY A 209 22.27 -10.72 -31.60
C GLY A 209 23.35 -9.68 -31.84
N GLY A 210 24.44 -10.01 -32.54
CA GLY A 210 25.41 -9.02 -32.97
C GLY A 210 24.84 -8.13 -34.06
N ARG A 211 24.18 -7.01 -33.70
CA ARG A 211 23.89 -5.90 -34.62
C ARG A 211 25.22 -5.28 -35.00
N GLY A 212 25.72 -5.63 -36.20
CA GLY A 212 26.85 -4.92 -36.81
C GLY A 212 26.52 -3.43 -36.89
N HIS A 213 27.32 -2.60 -36.27
CA HIS A 213 27.32 -1.18 -36.55
C HIS A 213 27.67 -0.98 -38.03
N LYS A 214 26.69 -0.61 -38.87
CA LYS A 214 26.96 -0.03 -40.16
C LYS A 214 27.68 1.29 -39.93
N LYS A 215 28.94 1.36 -40.25
CA LYS A 215 29.65 2.62 -40.45
C LYS A 215 28.96 3.36 -41.58
N LEU A 216 28.46 4.53 -41.28
CA LEU A 216 28.01 5.51 -42.27
C LEU A 216 29.31 6.21 -42.73
N ASP A 217 29.79 5.88 -43.92
CA ASP A 217 30.81 6.65 -44.62
C ASP A 217 30.13 7.90 -45.18
N PHE A 218 30.53 9.05 -44.68
CA PHE A 218 30.22 10.34 -45.30
C PHE A 218 31.36 10.66 -46.27
N THR A 219 31.06 10.65 -47.55
CA THR A 219 31.75 11.37 -48.62
C THR A 219 30.90 12.54 -49.05
#